data_66b7839e965a307a96c73396ce6022d7
#
_entry.id   66b7839e965a307a96c73396ce6022d7
#
_cell.length_a   1.000
_cell.length_b   1.000
_cell.length_c   1.000
_cell.angle_alpha   90.00
_cell.angle_beta   90.00
_cell.angle_gamma   90.00
#
_symmetry.space_group_name_H-M   'P 1'
#
loop_
_entity.id
_entity.type
_entity.pdbx_description
1 polymer ?
#
loop_
_entity_poly.entity_id
_entity_poly.type
_entity_poly.pdbx_seq_one_letter_code
_entity_poly.pdbx_strand_id
1 'polypeptide(L)'
;MYKRQVVSALSGVYGLEQIPVNMIDRVEVVRGGGSALFGANAVGGTINVITKDPVNNSFQVSSSLSNMNGKSWEQYFGANASLVSDKNTYGIALYQSYRNRNPYDADGDGFSELGKLNMNSFGLRGYYRPSQFSRLGIEYHVTNEFRRGGNKFDLEPFETDITEQTKHVINSGGLTYDVFFNSYKHKLSFYSSIQHTDRNSYYGAQQNTDAYGKTNDLTWVAGAMYTGNFERLLFAPAVFTSGIEYQSNSLHDVMLGYNRDMKQDVRIGGGFVQNEWKINRFTLLAGFRVDKHNLIDNPIFSPRVNLMYKPSDKLQARLTWSTGFRAPQAYDEDLHVTAVGGEGVLIKLADGLKPERSNSFSGSIDRTFSFGHWQANLLVEAFYTRLDDVFVLEMTGTDDAGNIIKERRNGNGARVYGLNFDGKLAHGSDLSLQAGFTVQRSRYAEKESWSEDPDVAPTKYMPRTPGCYGYFTLTSAPFRNFDFSLSGVYTGRMRVPHIAPDASEIPAGYEYSYITKDELVHTPDFFELNLKLNYTFVLSDHVKLQLNGGVQNMLNAFQKDLDKGAYRDSGYFYGPVQPRTFFIGVKITN
;
A
#
# COMPACT_ATOMS: atom_id res chain seq x y z
N MET A 1 -13.25 -8.88 -13.35
CA MET A 1 -12.65 -9.07 -12.03
C MET A 1 -11.23 -9.53 -12.25
N TYR A 2 -10.26 -8.81 -11.71
CA TYR A 2 -8.86 -9.00 -12.03
C TYR A 2 -8.15 -9.84 -10.97
N LYS A 3 -7.06 -10.44 -11.37
CA LYS A 3 -6.29 -11.46 -10.68
C LYS A 3 -5.71 -10.90 -9.38
N ARG A 4 -5.77 -11.71 -8.33
CA ARG A 4 -5.06 -11.41 -7.10
C ARG A 4 -3.59 -11.77 -7.28
N GLN A 5 -2.72 -10.78 -7.12
CA GLN A 5 -1.34 -11.05 -6.80
C GLN A 5 -1.27 -11.35 -5.31
N VAL A 6 -0.47 -12.35 -4.94
CA VAL A 6 -0.23 -12.68 -3.54
C VAL A 6 0.57 -11.54 -2.92
N VAL A 7 0.12 -11.08 -1.75
CA VAL A 7 0.87 -10.15 -0.92
C VAL A 7 1.22 -10.90 0.36
N SER A 8 2.50 -11.09 0.60
CA SER A 8 3.04 -11.66 1.83
C SER A 8 2.71 -10.79 3.04
N ALA A 9 2.66 -11.37 4.23
CA ALA A 9 2.57 -10.65 5.50
C ALA A 9 3.73 -9.67 5.69
N LEU A 10 4.90 -9.96 5.08
CA LEU A 10 6.08 -9.09 5.06
C LEU A 10 5.97 -7.88 4.11
N SER A 11 4.89 -7.72 3.38
CA SER A 11 4.69 -6.60 2.47
C SER A 11 4.01 -5.39 3.12
N GLY A 12 3.83 -5.38 4.43
CA GLY A 12 3.10 -4.34 5.16
C GLY A 12 3.78 -2.97 5.09
N VAL A 13 5.09 -2.92 5.25
CA VAL A 13 5.85 -1.68 5.31
C VAL A 13 6.29 -1.19 3.92
N TYR A 14 6.91 -2.05 3.12
CA TYR A 14 7.53 -1.67 1.84
C TYR A 14 6.82 -2.23 0.60
N GLY A 15 5.77 -3.03 0.75
CA GLY A 15 5.21 -3.85 -0.33
C GLY A 15 4.75 -3.09 -1.57
N LEU A 16 4.20 -1.88 -1.40
CA LEU A 16 3.79 -1.06 -2.54
C LEU A 16 4.98 -0.50 -3.32
N GLU A 17 6.08 -0.17 -2.64
CA GLU A 17 7.31 0.34 -3.28
C GLU A 17 8.08 -0.77 -4.02
N GLN A 18 7.88 -2.03 -3.66
CA GLN A 18 8.48 -3.19 -4.31
C GLN A 18 7.84 -3.54 -5.65
N ILE A 19 6.68 -2.95 -5.98
CA ILE A 19 6.02 -3.14 -7.28
C ILE A 19 6.58 -2.14 -8.30
N PRO A 20 7.29 -2.58 -9.35
CA PRO A 20 7.84 -1.67 -10.35
C PRO A 20 6.76 -0.87 -11.08
N VAL A 21 6.87 0.45 -11.08
CA VAL A 21 5.88 1.36 -11.68
C VAL A 21 5.68 1.09 -13.18
N ASN A 22 6.75 0.69 -13.88
CA ASN A 22 6.70 0.41 -15.32
C ASN A 22 5.86 -0.82 -15.68
N MET A 23 5.57 -1.73 -14.74
CA MET A 23 4.67 -2.86 -14.95
C MET A 23 3.20 -2.56 -14.68
N ILE A 24 2.90 -1.45 -13.99
CA ILE A 24 1.54 -1.10 -13.59
C ILE A 24 0.77 -0.53 -14.77
N ASP A 25 -0.43 -1.06 -15.03
CA ASP A 25 -1.42 -0.49 -15.94
C ASP A 25 -2.25 0.57 -15.21
N ARG A 26 -2.86 0.18 -14.08
CA ARG A 26 -3.64 1.07 -13.24
C ARG A 26 -3.75 0.55 -11.81
N VAL A 27 -4.16 1.43 -10.92
CA VAL A 27 -4.49 1.13 -9.52
C VAL A 27 -5.97 1.38 -9.29
N GLU A 28 -6.66 0.41 -8.71
CA GLU A 28 -8.06 0.53 -8.32
C GLU A 28 -8.15 0.54 -6.80
N VAL A 29 -8.87 1.51 -6.23
CA VAL A 29 -9.06 1.64 -4.79
C VAL A 29 -10.52 1.44 -4.45
N VAL A 30 -10.79 0.48 -3.56
CA VAL A 30 -12.12 0.25 -2.98
C VAL A 30 -12.08 0.71 -1.53
N ARG A 31 -12.88 1.71 -1.18
CA ARG A 31 -12.99 2.25 0.17
C ARG A 31 -13.96 1.42 1.01
N GLY A 32 -13.74 1.37 2.33
CA GLY A 32 -14.55 0.61 3.28
C GLY A 32 -14.27 -0.89 3.26
N GLY A 33 -14.94 -1.67 4.10
CA GLY A 33 -14.74 -3.10 4.23
C GLY A 33 -14.88 -3.86 2.91
N GLY A 34 -13.87 -4.64 2.55
CA GLY A 34 -13.78 -5.35 1.27
C GLY A 34 -13.78 -6.87 1.38
N SER A 35 -13.89 -7.43 2.58
CA SER A 35 -13.66 -8.86 2.81
C SER A 35 -14.64 -9.79 2.10
N ALA A 36 -15.86 -9.35 1.80
CA ALA A 36 -16.81 -10.15 1.03
C ALA A 36 -16.28 -10.62 -0.34
N LEU A 37 -15.35 -9.89 -0.93
CA LEU A 37 -14.74 -10.24 -2.21
C LEU A 37 -13.25 -10.57 -2.08
N PHE A 38 -12.54 -9.86 -1.22
CA PHE A 38 -11.08 -9.91 -1.12
C PHE A 38 -10.57 -10.74 0.06
N GLY A 39 -11.45 -11.23 0.95
CA GLY A 39 -11.10 -12.06 2.10
C GLY A 39 -10.45 -11.28 3.24
N ALA A 40 -9.52 -11.91 3.94
CA ALA A 40 -8.83 -11.33 5.09
C ALA A 40 -8.08 -10.03 4.76
N ASN A 41 -7.85 -9.21 5.77
CA ASN A 41 -7.07 -7.96 5.73
C ASN A 41 -7.69 -6.81 4.92
N ALA A 42 -8.96 -6.89 4.52
CA ALA A 42 -9.68 -5.84 3.82
C ALA A 42 -10.60 -5.03 4.76
N VAL A 43 -10.06 -4.50 5.86
CA VAL A 43 -10.80 -3.79 6.94
C VAL A 43 -11.15 -2.36 6.54
N GLY A 44 -10.16 -1.56 6.12
CA GLY A 44 -10.31 -0.15 5.76
C GLY A 44 -10.53 0.08 4.26
N GLY A 45 -10.23 -0.92 3.43
CA GLY A 45 -10.33 -0.85 1.98
C GLY A 45 -9.43 -1.87 1.30
N THR A 46 -9.37 -1.76 -0.03
CA THR A 46 -8.52 -2.62 -0.86
C THR A 46 -7.86 -1.79 -1.95
N ILE A 47 -6.55 -1.94 -2.10
CA ILE A 47 -5.78 -1.39 -3.22
C ILE A 47 -5.49 -2.55 -4.17
N ASN A 48 -6.00 -2.47 -5.40
CA ASN A 48 -5.80 -3.48 -6.43
C ASN A 48 -4.87 -2.92 -7.52
N VAL A 49 -3.64 -3.42 -7.57
CA VAL A 49 -2.66 -3.05 -8.59
C VAL A 49 -2.82 -3.99 -9.79
N ILE A 50 -3.13 -3.42 -10.94
CA ILE A 50 -3.34 -4.16 -12.18
C ILE A 50 -2.12 -3.97 -13.06
N THR A 51 -1.48 -5.10 -13.42
CA THR A 51 -0.29 -5.11 -14.25
C THR A 51 -0.66 -5.11 -15.73
N LYS A 52 0.21 -4.55 -16.57
CA LYS A 52 0.04 -4.49 -18.03
C LYS A 52 -0.06 -5.88 -18.64
N ASP A 53 -1.07 -6.11 -19.45
CA ASP A 53 -1.16 -7.29 -20.32
C ASP A 53 -0.48 -6.98 -21.67
N PRO A 54 0.21 -7.94 -22.30
CA PRO A 54 0.68 -7.78 -23.68
C PRO A 54 -0.51 -7.75 -24.64
N VAL A 55 -0.80 -6.59 -25.21
CA VAL A 55 -1.95 -6.38 -26.12
C VAL A 55 -1.50 -5.99 -27.54
N ASN A 56 -0.30 -5.47 -27.68
CA ASN A 56 0.34 -5.07 -28.94
C ASN A 56 1.85 -5.23 -28.86
N ASN A 57 2.52 -5.23 -30.02
CA ASN A 57 3.96 -5.16 -30.07
C ASN A 57 4.41 -3.76 -29.65
N SER A 58 5.20 -3.67 -28.61
CA SER A 58 5.65 -2.39 -28.09
C SER A 58 6.94 -2.52 -27.29
N PHE A 59 7.69 -1.42 -27.21
CA PHE A 59 8.78 -1.30 -26.26
C PHE A 59 8.78 0.10 -25.62
N GLN A 60 9.31 0.16 -24.43
CA GLN A 60 9.58 1.40 -23.71
C GLN A 60 10.87 1.25 -22.91
N VAL A 61 11.76 2.21 -23.04
CA VAL A 61 12.94 2.34 -22.17
C VAL A 61 12.90 3.72 -21.55
N SER A 62 13.17 3.83 -20.26
CA SER A 62 13.18 5.09 -19.54
C SER A 62 14.32 5.14 -18.53
N SER A 63 14.89 6.31 -18.36
CA SER A 63 15.89 6.57 -17.32
C SER A 63 15.62 7.94 -16.72
N SER A 64 15.84 8.10 -15.42
CA SER A 64 15.79 9.40 -14.77
C SER A 64 16.83 9.50 -13.66
N LEU A 65 17.28 10.74 -13.45
CA LEU A 65 18.17 11.15 -12.39
C LEU A 65 17.46 12.20 -11.55
N SER A 66 17.47 12.02 -10.24
CA SER A 66 16.85 12.92 -9.29
C SER A 66 17.89 13.40 -8.26
N ASN A 67 17.81 14.66 -7.88
CA ASN A 67 18.61 15.26 -6.84
C ASN A 67 17.73 15.78 -5.72
N MET A 68 17.89 15.24 -4.52
CA MET A 68 17.16 15.60 -3.32
C MET A 68 17.88 16.75 -2.60
N ASN A 69 17.32 17.96 -2.73
CA ASN A 69 17.74 19.18 -2.03
C ASN A 69 19.28 19.47 -2.11
N GLY A 70 19.94 19.06 -3.21
CA GLY A 70 21.39 19.21 -3.37
C GLY A 70 22.26 18.19 -2.62
N LYS A 71 21.70 17.38 -1.73
CA LYS A 71 22.44 16.50 -0.80
C LYS A 71 22.52 15.05 -1.27
N SER A 72 21.50 14.51 -1.92
CA SER A 72 21.43 13.10 -2.28
C SER A 72 20.90 12.87 -3.69
N TRP A 73 21.31 11.75 -4.30
CA TRP A 73 20.95 11.38 -5.67
C TRP A 73 20.17 10.08 -5.70
N GLU A 74 19.20 10.03 -6.62
CA GLU A 74 18.48 8.81 -6.96
C GLU A 74 18.49 8.60 -8.47
N GLN A 75 18.80 7.38 -8.90
CA GLN A 75 18.78 6.92 -10.29
C GLN A 75 17.66 5.89 -10.47
N TYR A 76 16.94 6.02 -11.55
CA TYR A 76 15.96 5.05 -12.00
C TYR A 76 16.20 4.67 -13.44
N PHE A 77 16.09 3.37 -13.73
CA PHE A 77 16.04 2.82 -15.08
C PHE A 77 14.86 1.84 -15.17
N GLY A 78 14.10 1.89 -16.26
CA GLY A 78 13.00 0.97 -16.53
C GLY A 78 12.92 0.60 -18.01
N ALA A 79 12.71 -0.67 -18.28
CA ALA A 79 12.51 -1.19 -19.63
C ALA A 79 11.29 -2.12 -19.67
N ASN A 80 10.48 -2.01 -20.71
CA ASN A 80 9.36 -2.91 -20.99
C ASN A 80 9.42 -3.27 -22.48
N ALA A 81 9.07 -4.51 -22.79
CA ALA A 81 8.83 -4.95 -24.16
C ALA A 81 7.64 -5.92 -24.18
N SER A 82 6.81 -5.84 -25.20
CA SER A 82 5.74 -6.80 -25.43
C SER A 82 5.70 -7.26 -26.89
N LEU A 83 5.45 -8.55 -27.05
CA LEU A 83 5.27 -9.21 -28.33
C LEU A 83 3.93 -9.95 -28.32
N VAL A 84 3.16 -9.78 -29.38
CA VAL A 84 1.84 -10.38 -29.54
C VAL A 84 1.74 -10.97 -30.93
N SER A 85 1.24 -12.19 -31.04
CA SER A 85 1.01 -12.83 -32.35
C SER A 85 -0.12 -12.13 -33.12
N ASP A 86 -0.06 -12.11 -34.44
CA ASP A 86 -1.04 -11.44 -35.31
C ASP A 86 -2.49 -11.88 -35.04
N LYS A 87 -2.68 -13.14 -34.68
CA LYS A 87 -4.00 -13.72 -34.31
C LYS A 87 -4.35 -13.56 -32.84
N ASN A 88 -3.53 -12.85 -32.04
CA ASN A 88 -3.71 -12.74 -30.59
C ASN A 88 -3.82 -14.09 -29.87
N THR A 89 -3.20 -15.14 -30.40
CA THR A 89 -3.17 -16.48 -29.80
C THR A 89 -2.22 -16.55 -28.60
N TYR A 90 -1.13 -15.82 -28.65
CA TYR A 90 -0.19 -15.69 -27.53
C TYR A 90 0.40 -14.28 -27.48
N GLY A 91 0.80 -13.90 -26.33
CA GLY A 91 1.54 -12.66 -26.09
C GLY A 91 2.43 -12.81 -24.87
N ILE A 92 3.56 -12.11 -24.89
CA ILE A 92 4.51 -12.02 -23.78
C ILE A 92 4.93 -10.57 -23.58
N ALA A 93 5.01 -10.16 -22.32
CA ALA A 93 5.59 -8.88 -21.89
C ALA A 93 6.73 -9.17 -20.91
N LEU A 94 7.82 -8.47 -21.10
CA LEU A 94 8.99 -8.45 -20.22
C LEU A 94 9.13 -7.06 -19.65
N TYR A 95 9.58 -6.95 -18.41
CA TYR A 95 9.91 -5.68 -17.80
C TYR A 95 11.09 -5.83 -16.85
N GLN A 96 11.88 -4.77 -16.79
CA GLN A 96 12.97 -4.60 -15.85
C GLN A 96 12.86 -3.23 -15.22
N SER A 97 13.27 -3.13 -13.95
CA SER A 97 13.37 -1.88 -13.22
C SER A 97 14.61 -1.92 -12.33
N TYR A 98 15.37 -0.83 -12.33
CA TYR A 98 16.48 -0.62 -11.43
C TYR A 98 16.31 0.73 -10.74
N ARG A 99 16.50 0.78 -9.43
CA ARG A 99 16.44 2.00 -8.62
C ARG A 99 17.60 2.01 -7.63
N ASN A 100 18.33 3.09 -7.60
CA ASN A 100 19.42 3.29 -6.66
C ASN A 100 19.34 4.69 -6.07
N ARG A 101 19.23 4.77 -4.73
CA ARG A 101 19.15 6.01 -3.98
C ARG A 101 20.23 6.03 -2.93
N ASN A 102 20.99 7.12 -2.85
CA ASN A 102 21.88 7.42 -1.76
C ASN A 102 21.09 7.84 -0.50
N PRO A 103 21.63 7.67 0.71
CA PRO A 103 20.96 8.16 1.91
C PRO A 103 20.80 9.69 1.87
N TYR A 104 19.75 10.18 2.50
CA TYR A 104 19.47 11.61 2.64
C TYR A 104 19.39 11.96 4.12
N ASP A 105 20.27 12.81 4.55
CA ASP A 105 20.32 13.43 5.88
C ASP A 105 19.78 14.86 5.75
N ALA A 106 18.62 15.12 6.35
CA ALA A 106 17.92 16.39 6.22
C ALA A 106 18.54 17.50 7.04
N ASP A 107 18.93 17.22 8.27
CA ASP A 107 19.33 18.20 9.28
C ASP A 107 20.85 18.23 9.56
N GLY A 108 21.62 17.32 8.96
CA GLY A 108 23.09 17.33 8.97
C GLY A 108 23.70 16.70 10.22
N ASP A 109 22.97 15.86 10.92
CA ASP A 109 23.45 15.17 12.12
C ASP A 109 24.16 13.82 11.83
N GLY A 110 24.25 13.44 10.55
CA GLY A 110 24.89 12.21 10.07
C GLY A 110 23.97 11.01 10.00
N PHE A 111 22.71 11.11 10.44
CA PHE A 111 21.69 10.08 10.32
C PHE A 111 20.74 10.37 9.16
N SER A 112 20.24 9.33 8.53
CA SER A 112 19.39 9.48 7.35
C SER A 112 17.91 9.47 7.71
N GLU A 113 17.14 10.45 7.22
CA GLU A 113 15.68 10.43 7.20
C GLU A 113 15.15 9.62 6.01
N LEU A 114 15.92 9.56 4.90
CA LEU A 114 15.67 8.61 3.83
C LEU A 114 16.88 7.68 3.68
N GLY A 115 16.67 6.40 3.92
CA GLY A 115 17.70 5.40 3.83
C GLY A 115 18.22 5.15 2.40
N LYS A 116 19.40 4.56 2.31
CA LYS A 116 19.96 4.01 1.08
C LYS A 116 19.02 2.93 0.53
N LEU A 117 18.82 2.93 -0.79
CA LEU A 117 18.03 1.94 -1.50
C LEU A 117 18.77 1.47 -2.74
N ASN A 118 18.85 0.15 -2.93
CA ASN A 118 19.22 -0.45 -4.20
C ASN A 118 18.22 -1.56 -4.51
N MET A 119 17.50 -1.43 -5.61
CA MET A 119 16.46 -2.38 -6.01
C MET A 119 16.60 -2.73 -7.48
N ASN A 120 16.57 -4.00 -7.78
CA ASN A 120 16.55 -4.53 -9.13
C ASN A 120 15.39 -5.53 -9.25
N SER A 121 14.48 -5.28 -10.19
CA SER A 121 13.32 -6.14 -10.43
C SER A 121 13.27 -6.54 -11.89
N PHE A 122 13.00 -7.81 -12.12
CA PHE A 122 12.74 -8.37 -13.43
C PHE A 122 11.44 -9.15 -13.39
N GLY A 123 10.67 -9.12 -14.48
CA GLY A 123 9.49 -9.95 -14.57
C GLY A 123 9.03 -10.20 -15.98
N LEU A 124 8.21 -11.22 -16.09
CA LEU A 124 7.53 -11.59 -17.32
C LEU A 124 6.04 -11.81 -17.06
N ARG A 125 5.23 -11.52 -18.05
CA ARG A 125 3.82 -11.87 -18.08
C ARG A 125 3.44 -12.31 -19.48
N GLY A 126 2.76 -13.44 -19.57
CA GLY A 126 2.35 -13.99 -20.84
C GLY A 126 0.96 -14.57 -20.81
N TYR A 127 0.42 -14.78 -21.99
CA TYR A 127 -0.78 -15.57 -22.17
C TYR A 127 -0.69 -16.46 -23.41
N TYR A 128 -1.44 -17.57 -23.35
CA TYR A 128 -1.71 -18.44 -24.47
C TYR A 128 -3.21 -18.72 -24.54
N ARG A 129 -3.80 -18.66 -25.72
CA ARG A 129 -5.21 -18.99 -25.99
C ARG A 129 -5.27 -20.32 -26.76
N PRO A 130 -5.47 -21.44 -26.08
CA PRO A 130 -5.62 -22.76 -26.73
C PRO A 130 -6.82 -22.76 -27.67
N SER A 131 -7.85 -22.00 -27.38
CA SER A 131 -9.03 -21.78 -28.20
C SER A 131 -9.56 -20.36 -28.05
N GLN A 132 -10.52 -19.96 -28.87
CA GLN A 132 -11.21 -18.68 -28.70
C GLN A 132 -11.94 -18.59 -27.34
N PHE A 133 -12.28 -19.72 -26.73
CA PHE A 133 -13.01 -19.81 -25.46
C PHE A 133 -12.13 -20.09 -24.26
N SER A 134 -10.82 -20.10 -24.41
CA SER A 134 -9.93 -20.35 -23.27
C SER A 134 -8.67 -19.49 -23.31
N ARG A 135 -8.17 -19.14 -22.12
CA ARG A 135 -6.95 -18.36 -21.95
C ARG A 135 -6.15 -18.85 -20.75
N LEU A 136 -4.93 -19.28 -21.00
CA LEU A 136 -3.92 -19.52 -19.99
C LEU A 136 -3.09 -18.25 -19.81
N GLY A 137 -2.90 -17.81 -18.58
CA GLY A 137 -2.03 -16.68 -18.21
C GLY A 137 -0.94 -17.16 -17.27
N ILE A 138 0.27 -16.68 -17.47
CA ILE A 138 1.43 -16.92 -16.62
C ILE A 138 2.09 -15.61 -16.26
N GLU A 139 2.60 -15.48 -15.04
CA GLU A 139 3.42 -14.37 -14.60
C GLU A 139 4.53 -14.86 -13.66
N TYR A 140 5.66 -14.17 -13.71
CA TYR A 140 6.79 -14.38 -12.81
C TYR A 140 7.51 -13.07 -12.56
N HIS A 141 7.92 -12.85 -11.31
CA HIS A 141 8.65 -11.66 -10.88
C HIS A 141 9.73 -12.03 -9.90
N VAL A 142 10.89 -11.40 -10.04
CA VAL A 142 11.96 -11.45 -9.05
C VAL A 142 12.35 -10.01 -8.69
N THR A 143 12.48 -9.74 -7.40
CA THR A 143 12.96 -8.46 -6.88
C THR A 143 14.07 -8.72 -5.89
N ASN A 144 15.22 -8.09 -6.12
CA ASN A 144 16.32 -8.00 -5.17
C ASN A 144 16.34 -6.57 -4.63
N GLU A 145 16.21 -6.42 -3.33
CA GLU A 145 16.17 -5.12 -2.68
C GLU A 145 17.14 -5.07 -1.52
N PHE A 146 17.87 -3.99 -1.42
CA PHE A 146 18.69 -3.63 -0.29
C PHE A 146 18.28 -2.26 0.22
N ARG A 147 17.94 -2.16 1.52
CA ARG A 147 17.63 -0.92 2.22
C ARG A 147 18.52 -0.78 3.44
N ARG A 148 18.97 0.44 3.72
CA ARG A 148 19.70 0.75 4.95
C ARG A 148 19.41 2.19 5.37
N GLY A 149 18.93 2.34 6.60
CA GLY A 149 18.80 3.60 7.34
C GLY A 149 19.78 3.66 8.48
N GLY A 150 19.94 4.82 9.11
CA GLY A 150 20.85 5.08 10.21
C GLY A 150 22.03 5.96 9.82
N ASN A 151 23.22 5.68 10.32
CA ASN A 151 24.41 6.48 10.09
C ASN A 151 25.61 5.64 9.62
N LYS A 152 26.78 6.30 9.42
CA LYS A 152 28.08 5.66 9.12
C LYS A 152 27.98 4.59 8.02
N PHE A 153 27.43 4.95 6.85
CA PHE A 153 27.08 4.02 5.76
C PHE A 153 28.26 3.26 5.15
N ASP A 154 29.51 3.67 5.44
CA ASP A 154 30.74 3.04 4.97
C ASP A 154 31.24 1.93 5.92
N LEU A 155 30.63 1.81 7.11
CA LEU A 155 30.98 0.79 8.12
C LEU A 155 29.98 -0.37 8.07
N GLU A 156 30.34 -1.50 8.69
CA GLU A 156 29.40 -2.62 8.88
C GLU A 156 28.25 -2.20 9.82
N PRO A 157 27.06 -2.80 9.72
CA PRO A 157 25.91 -2.41 10.52
C PRO A 157 26.17 -2.38 12.03
N PHE A 158 26.90 -3.37 12.55
CA PHE A 158 27.21 -3.49 13.98
C PHE A 158 28.32 -2.52 14.47
N GLU A 159 28.94 -1.74 13.57
CA GLU A 159 29.94 -0.72 13.92
C GLU A 159 29.32 0.68 13.99
N THR A 160 28.02 0.78 13.81
CA THR A 160 27.28 2.06 13.75
C THR A 160 26.54 2.35 15.05
N ASP A 161 26.11 3.59 15.21
CA ASP A 161 25.34 3.98 16.38
C ASP A 161 23.91 3.47 16.30
N ILE A 162 23.26 3.61 15.11
CA ILE A 162 21.96 3.01 14.80
C ILE A 162 21.99 2.54 13.34
N THR A 163 21.56 1.33 13.07
CA THR A 163 21.29 0.85 11.71
C THR A 163 20.05 -0.03 11.64
N GLU A 164 19.19 0.31 10.73
CA GLU A 164 18.15 -0.55 10.20
C GLU A 164 18.56 -0.98 8.80
N GLN A 165 18.80 -2.26 8.58
CA GLN A 165 19.19 -2.80 7.27
C GLN A 165 18.37 -4.01 6.92
N THR A 166 17.87 -4.06 5.67
CA THR A 166 17.21 -5.24 5.13
C THR A 166 17.71 -5.56 3.72
N LYS A 167 17.87 -6.84 3.45
CA LYS A 167 18.15 -7.38 2.13
C LYS A 167 17.11 -8.42 1.79
N HIS A 168 16.28 -8.12 0.82
CA HIS A 168 15.19 -9.00 0.37
C HIS A 168 15.54 -9.65 -0.97
N VAL A 169 15.18 -10.93 -1.09
CA VAL A 169 15.06 -11.65 -2.38
C VAL A 169 13.63 -12.17 -2.46
N ILE A 170 12.84 -11.55 -3.34
CA ILE A 170 11.41 -11.84 -3.49
C ILE A 170 11.22 -12.52 -4.84
N ASN A 171 10.69 -13.75 -4.83
CA ASN A 171 10.27 -14.49 -6.01
C ASN A 171 8.77 -14.65 -5.96
N SER A 172 8.06 -14.23 -7.00
CA SER A 172 6.62 -14.42 -7.10
C SER A 172 6.21 -14.90 -8.47
N GLY A 173 5.18 -15.74 -8.51
CA GLY A 173 4.65 -16.28 -9.75
C GLY A 173 3.17 -16.55 -9.67
N GLY A 174 2.52 -16.62 -10.83
CA GLY A 174 1.09 -16.87 -10.91
C GLY A 174 0.69 -17.58 -12.21
N LEU A 175 -0.33 -18.40 -12.08
CA LEU A 175 -1.00 -19.08 -13.19
C LEU A 175 -2.49 -18.75 -13.14
N THR A 176 -3.10 -18.57 -14.30
CA THR A 176 -4.55 -18.40 -14.42
C THR A 176 -5.04 -19.16 -15.64
N TYR A 177 -6.19 -19.80 -15.49
CA TYR A 177 -6.84 -20.46 -16.62
C TYR A 177 -8.31 -20.04 -16.65
N ASP A 178 -8.68 -19.32 -17.70
CA ASP A 178 -10.02 -18.83 -17.94
C ASP A 178 -10.69 -19.68 -19.04
N VAL A 179 -11.90 -20.16 -18.79
CA VAL A 179 -12.74 -20.86 -19.75
C VAL A 179 -14.06 -20.11 -19.90
N PHE A 180 -14.43 -19.82 -21.14
CA PHE A 180 -15.66 -19.14 -21.49
C PHE A 180 -16.60 -20.14 -22.20
N PHE A 181 -17.87 -20.07 -21.91
CA PHE A 181 -18.90 -20.90 -22.53
C PHE A 181 -20.22 -20.15 -22.71
N ASN A 182 -21.14 -20.75 -23.42
CA ASN A 182 -22.41 -20.13 -23.77
C ASN A 182 -22.25 -18.72 -24.37
N SER A 183 -21.48 -18.62 -25.47
CA SER A 183 -21.21 -17.34 -26.16
C SER A 183 -20.68 -16.25 -25.23
N TYR A 184 -19.71 -16.59 -24.38
CA TYR A 184 -19.09 -15.70 -23.38
C TYR A 184 -20.03 -15.21 -22.26
N LYS A 185 -21.27 -15.72 -22.17
CA LYS A 185 -22.17 -15.39 -21.06
C LYS A 185 -21.66 -15.92 -19.71
N HIS A 186 -20.88 -17.00 -19.74
CA HIS A 186 -20.36 -17.66 -18.55
C HIS A 186 -18.83 -17.78 -18.61
N LYS A 187 -18.19 -17.63 -17.46
CA LYS A 187 -16.75 -17.73 -17.30
C LYS A 187 -16.42 -18.55 -16.05
N LEU A 188 -15.52 -19.52 -16.20
CA LEU A 188 -14.89 -20.22 -15.09
C LEU A 188 -13.41 -19.85 -15.09
N SER A 189 -12.90 -19.41 -13.95
CA SER A 189 -11.50 -19.01 -13.76
C SER A 189 -10.86 -19.84 -12.68
N PHE A 190 -9.72 -20.43 -12.98
CA PHE A 190 -8.82 -21.03 -11.99
C PHE A 190 -7.59 -20.16 -11.87
N TYR A 191 -7.09 -19.98 -10.66
CA TYR A 191 -5.88 -19.20 -10.41
C TYR A 191 -5.06 -19.79 -9.27
N SER A 192 -3.75 -19.64 -9.38
CA SER A 192 -2.81 -19.95 -8.30
C SER A 192 -1.69 -18.93 -8.35
N SER A 193 -1.25 -18.46 -7.19
CA SER A 193 -0.14 -17.52 -7.05
C SER A 193 0.71 -17.90 -5.85
N ILE A 194 2.02 -17.78 -6.00
CA ILE A 194 3.00 -18.08 -4.95
C ILE A 194 3.99 -16.93 -4.84
N GLN A 195 4.38 -16.60 -3.62
CA GLN A 195 5.44 -15.66 -3.32
C GLN A 195 6.35 -16.24 -2.25
N HIS A 196 7.64 -16.22 -2.51
CA HIS A 196 8.67 -16.58 -1.57
C HIS A 196 9.57 -15.37 -1.31
N THR A 197 9.78 -15.04 -0.05
CA THR A 197 10.62 -13.93 0.39
C THR A 197 11.68 -14.43 1.35
N ASP A 198 12.94 -14.27 0.97
CA ASP A 198 14.08 -14.37 1.86
C ASP A 198 14.50 -12.97 2.29
N ARG A 199 14.57 -12.71 3.60
CA ARG A 199 15.06 -11.46 4.17
C ARG A 199 16.20 -11.72 5.12
N ASN A 200 17.32 -11.05 4.89
CA ASN A 200 18.35 -10.86 5.92
C ASN A 200 18.20 -9.44 6.46
N SER A 201 18.18 -9.29 7.77
CA SER A 201 17.99 -8.01 8.46
C SER A 201 19.06 -7.77 9.49
N TYR A 202 19.26 -6.50 9.80
CA TYR A 202 19.94 -6.02 10.97
C TYR A 202 19.12 -4.88 11.54
N TYR A 203 18.71 -5.00 12.80
CA TYR A 203 17.99 -3.97 13.53
C TYR A 203 18.72 -3.74 14.85
N GLY A 204 19.64 -2.82 14.88
CA GLY A 204 20.49 -2.62 16.04
C GLY A 204 20.91 -1.19 16.25
N ALA A 205 21.23 -0.89 17.52
CA ALA A 205 21.84 0.35 17.95
C ALA A 205 23.02 0.04 18.88
N GLN A 206 23.82 1.09 19.21
CA GLN A 206 24.91 1.01 20.16
C GLN A 206 25.93 -0.12 19.86
N GLN A 207 26.22 -0.34 18.57
CA GLN A 207 27.20 -1.33 18.08
C GLN A 207 26.86 -2.78 18.47
N ASN A 208 25.57 -3.14 18.51
CA ASN A 208 25.14 -4.49 18.86
C ASN A 208 25.56 -5.51 17.78
N THR A 209 26.44 -6.46 18.15
CA THR A 209 26.90 -7.52 17.24
C THR A 209 25.88 -8.61 16.97
N ASP A 210 24.80 -8.68 17.77
CA ASP A 210 23.85 -9.79 17.77
C ASP A 210 22.50 -9.45 17.12
N ALA A 211 22.35 -8.21 16.62
CA ALA A 211 21.10 -7.69 16.04
C ALA A 211 20.76 -8.20 14.62
N TYR A 212 21.43 -9.27 14.18
CA TYR A 212 21.17 -9.88 12.87
C TYR A 212 19.96 -10.82 12.91
N GLY A 213 19.17 -10.75 11.85
CA GLY A 213 17.99 -11.60 11.66
C GLY A 213 17.90 -12.22 10.28
N LYS A 214 17.15 -13.30 10.21
CA LYS A 214 16.80 -13.98 8.96
C LYS A 214 15.33 -14.35 8.97
N THR A 215 14.61 -13.91 7.93
CA THR A 215 13.19 -14.24 7.75
C THR A 215 12.99 -14.99 6.46
N ASN A 216 12.25 -16.09 6.50
CA ASN A 216 11.76 -16.82 5.34
C ASN A 216 10.23 -16.83 5.36
N ASP A 217 9.62 -16.38 4.27
CA ASP A 217 8.17 -16.32 4.14
C ASP A 217 7.73 -16.95 2.82
N LEU A 218 6.81 -17.89 2.90
CA LEU A 218 6.18 -18.53 1.75
C LEU A 218 4.67 -18.31 1.80
N THR A 219 4.15 -17.55 0.86
CA THR A 219 2.71 -17.34 0.70
C THR A 219 2.21 -17.99 -0.56
N TRP A 220 1.13 -18.76 -0.47
CA TRP A 220 0.45 -19.41 -1.59
C TRP A 220 -1.04 -19.16 -1.53
N VAL A 221 -1.63 -18.82 -2.69
CA VAL A 221 -3.08 -18.66 -2.86
C VAL A 221 -3.52 -19.45 -4.08
N ALA A 222 -4.61 -20.19 -3.96
CA ALA A 222 -5.26 -20.85 -5.09
C ALA A 222 -6.78 -20.72 -4.98
N GLY A 223 -7.45 -20.66 -6.12
CA GLY A 223 -8.91 -20.56 -6.13
C GLY A 223 -9.54 -20.85 -7.48
N ALA A 224 -10.87 -20.99 -7.40
CA ALA A 224 -11.73 -21.12 -8.56
C ALA A 224 -12.89 -20.12 -8.43
N MET A 225 -13.25 -19.48 -9.53
CA MET A 225 -14.31 -18.48 -9.58
C MET A 225 -15.16 -18.69 -10.82
N TYR A 226 -16.47 -18.69 -10.61
CA TYR A 226 -17.47 -18.70 -11.67
C TYR A 226 -18.13 -17.32 -11.75
N THR A 227 -18.33 -16.82 -12.97
CA THR A 227 -19.13 -15.64 -13.27
C THR A 227 -20.11 -15.96 -14.40
N GLY A 228 -21.37 -15.69 -14.21
CA GLY A 228 -22.42 -15.91 -15.19
C GLY A 228 -23.34 -14.70 -15.37
N ASN A 229 -23.64 -14.38 -16.63
CA ASN A 229 -24.62 -13.39 -17.01
C ASN A 229 -25.94 -14.12 -17.32
N PHE A 230 -26.97 -13.83 -16.55
CA PHE A 230 -28.31 -14.42 -16.68
C PHE A 230 -29.29 -13.37 -17.15
N GLU A 231 -30.10 -13.71 -18.15
CA GLU A 231 -31.21 -12.84 -18.61
C GLU A 231 -32.22 -12.64 -17.48
N ARG A 232 -32.37 -13.64 -16.63
CA ARG A 232 -33.17 -13.56 -15.41
C ARG A 232 -32.66 -14.55 -14.39
N LEU A 233 -32.33 -14.06 -13.19
CA LEU A 233 -32.04 -14.86 -12.02
C LEU A 233 -32.91 -14.34 -10.86
N LEU A 234 -33.82 -15.19 -10.33
CA LEU A 234 -34.90 -14.82 -9.43
C LEU A 234 -35.91 -13.86 -10.10
N PHE A 235 -35.70 -12.56 -10.01
CA PHE A 235 -36.66 -11.55 -10.40
C PHE A 235 -36.19 -10.60 -11.51
N ALA A 236 -34.90 -10.53 -11.82
CA ALA A 236 -34.32 -9.59 -12.80
C ALA A 236 -33.12 -10.14 -13.54
N PRO A 237 -32.67 -9.47 -14.61
CA PRO A 237 -31.36 -9.73 -15.21
C PRO A 237 -30.26 -9.60 -14.18
N ALA A 238 -29.29 -10.53 -14.22
CA ALA A 238 -28.32 -10.62 -13.15
C ALA A 238 -26.92 -11.03 -13.62
N VAL A 239 -25.92 -10.57 -12.89
CA VAL A 239 -24.53 -11.07 -12.95
C VAL A 239 -24.24 -11.80 -11.64
N PHE A 240 -24.17 -13.12 -11.73
CA PHE A 240 -23.85 -13.98 -10.58
C PHE A 240 -22.35 -14.26 -10.55
N THR A 241 -21.74 -14.16 -9.38
CA THR A 241 -20.33 -14.53 -9.15
C THR A 241 -20.22 -15.36 -7.90
N SER A 242 -19.53 -16.49 -7.98
CA SER A 242 -19.20 -17.34 -6.82
C SER A 242 -17.77 -17.85 -6.94
N GLY A 243 -17.19 -18.23 -5.82
CA GLY A 243 -15.83 -18.78 -5.83
C GLY A 243 -15.45 -19.40 -4.51
N ILE A 244 -14.40 -20.20 -4.59
CA ILE A 244 -13.69 -20.77 -3.45
C ILE A 244 -12.23 -20.35 -3.53
N GLU A 245 -11.61 -20.17 -2.40
CA GLU A 245 -10.21 -19.74 -2.30
C GLU A 245 -9.55 -20.39 -1.09
N TYR A 246 -8.32 -20.80 -1.28
CA TYR A 246 -7.44 -21.26 -0.21
C TYR A 246 -6.19 -20.39 -0.21
N GLN A 247 -5.77 -19.95 0.97
CA GLN A 247 -4.54 -19.21 1.19
C GLN A 247 -3.74 -19.89 2.29
N SER A 248 -2.43 -20.00 2.10
CA SER A 248 -1.50 -20.37 3.16
C SER A 248 -0.33 -19.39 3.20
N ASN A 249 0.16 -19.13 4.39
CA ASN A 249 1.38 -18.37 4.65
C ASN A 249 2.18 -19.11 5.72
N SER A 250 3.45 -19.39 5.43
CA SER A 250 4.39 -20.00 6.36
C SER A 250 5.54 -19.03 6.56
N LEU A 251 5.68 -18.54 7.79
CA LEU A 251 6.67 -17.55 8.21
C LEU A 251 7.61 -18.19 9.22
N HIS A 252 8.92 -18.02 9.00
CA HIS A 252 9.95 -18.33 9.98
C HIS A 252 10.89 -17.14 10.11
N ASP A 253 10.92 -16.52 11.29
CA ASP A 253 11.74 -15.36 11.61
C ASP A 253 12.67 -15.66 12.78
N VAL A 254 13.97 -15.48 12.57
CA VAL A 254 15.01 -15.84 13.53
C VAL A 254 15.90 -14.62 13.78
N MET A 255 16.04 -14.23 15.05
CA MET A 255 16.97 -13.21 15.55
C MET A 255 17.55 -13.72 16.88
N LEU A 256 18.60 -14.54 16.80
CA LEU A 256 19.12 -15.28 17.95
C LEU A 256 19.70 -14.35 19.03
N GLY A 257 20.27 -13.20 18.65
CA GLY A 257 20.77 -12.23 19.62
C GLY A 257 19.66 -11.61 20.49
N TYR A 258 18.43 -11.60 20.01
CA TYR A 258 17.25 -11.21 20.78
C TYR A 258 16.44 -12.42 21.28
N ASN A 259 17.04 -13.61 21.33
CA ASN A 259 16.39 -14.86 21.75
C ASN A 259 15.05 -15.15 21.02
N ARG A 260 14.99 -14.80 19.72
CA ARG A 260 13.79 -14.90 18.90
C ARG A 260 13.93 -16.00 17.86
N ASP A 261 13.05 -16.99 17.92
CA ASP A 261 12.79 -18.00 16.88
C ASP A 261 11.27 -18.16 16.74
N MET A 262 10.69 -17.45 15.77
CA MET A 262 9.24 -17.40 15.58
C MET A 262 8.84 -18.17 14.32
N LYS A 263 7.93 -19.13 14.47
CA LYS A 263 7.32 -19.86 13.38
C LYS A 263 5.81 -19.66 13.42
N GLN A 264 5.23 -19.33 12.27
CA GLN A 264 3.79 -19.17 12.14
C GLN A 264 3.28 -19.74 10.82
N ASP A 265 2.30 -20.63 10.90
CA ASP A 265 1.57 -21.16 9.77
C ASP A 265 0.12 -20.65 9.80
N VAL A 266 -0.25 -19.88 8.80
CA VAL A 266 -1.59 -19.37 8.57
C VAL A 266 -2.23 -20.10 7.41
N ARG A 267 -3.46 -20.60 7.59
CA ARG A 267 -4.25 -21.26 6.57
C ARG A 267 -5.67 -20.73 6.59
N ILE A 268 -6.15 -20.25 5.44
CA ILE A 268 -7.49 -19.70 5.30
C ILE A 268 -8.19 -20.39 4.14
N GLY A 269 -9.30 -21.07 4.41
CA GLY A 269 -10.21 -21.57 3.38
C GLY A 269 -11.45 -20.71 3.34
N GLY A 270 -11.86 -20.23 2.18
CA GLY A 270 -13.05 -19.38 2.06
C GLY A 270 -13.89 -19.66 0.83
N GLY A 271 -15.17 -19.36 0.94
CA GLY A 271 -16.11 -19.41 -0.17
C GLY A 271 -16.99 -18.17 -0.19
N PHE A 272 -17.32 -17.69 -1.36
CA PHE A 272 -18.17 -16.51 -1.51
C PHE A 272 -19.18 -16.66 -2.64
N VAL A 273 -20.27 -15.95 -2.48
CA VAL A 273 -21.32 -15.80 -3.48
C VAL A 273 -21.78 -14.34 -3.50
N GLN A 274 -21.96 -13.80 -4.70
CA GLN A 274 -22.46 -12.45 -4.93
C GLN A 274 -23.33 -12.42 -6.16
N ASN A 275 -24.40 -11.64 -6.10
CA ASN A 275 -25.24 -11.38 -7.27
C ASN A 275 -25.52 -9.89 -7.43
N GLU A 276 -25.48 -9.42 -8.66
CA GLU A 276 -25.87 -8.07 -9.06
C GLU A 276 -27.13 -8.17 -9.92
N TRP A 277 -28.25 -7.58 -9.47
CA TRP A 277 -29.50 -7.47 -10.21
C TRP A 277 -29.67 -6.08 -10.79
N LYS A 278 -30.06 -6.00 -12.05
CA LYS A 278 -30.36 -4.74 -12.74
C LYS A 278 -31.85 -4.62 -12.96
N ILE A 279 -32.49 -3.63 -12.33
CA ILE A 279 -33.92 -3.40 -12.33
C ILE A 279 -34.17 -1.96 -12.77
N ASN A 280 -34.39 -1.71 -14.05
CA ASN A 280 -34.55 -0.37 -14.61
C ASN A 280 -33.39 0.57 -14.20
N ARG A 281 -33.72 1.55 -13.34
CA ARG A 281 -32.75 2.54 -12.82
C ARG A 281 -32.03 2.11 -11.55
N PHE A 282 -32.38 0.95 -11.02
CA PHE A 282 -31.76 0.40 -9.80
C PHE A 282 -30.81 -0.75 -10.13
N THR A 283 -29.71 -0.80 -9.42
CA THR A 283 -28.82 -1.97 -9.37
C THR A 283 -28.63 -2.36 -7.92
N LEU A 284 -29.01 -3.59 -7.59
CA LEU A 284 -28.79 -4.18 -6.27
C LEU A 284 -27.69 -5.23 -6.37
N LEU A 285 -26.63 -5.07 -5.59
CA LEU A 285 -25.61 -6.08 -5.39
C LEU A 285 -25.71 -6.58 -3.95
N ALA A 286 -25.83 -7.88 -3.78
CA ALA A 286 -25.78 -8.52 -2.48
C ALA A 286 -24.84 -9.74 -2.55
N GLY A 287 -24.09 -9.96 -1.51
CA GLY A 287 -23.18 -11.09 -1.44
C GLY A 287 -22.68 -11.32 -0.01
N PHE A 288 -22.12 -12.49 0.18
CA PHE A 288 -21.46 -12.83 1.43
C PHE A 288 -20.29 -13.78 1.17
N ARG A 289 -19.37 -13.81 2.11
CA ARG A 289 -18.24 -14.72 2.16
C ARG A 289 -18.18 -15.38 3.52
N VAL A 290 -17.75 -16.62 3.56
CA VAL A 290 -17.42 -17.37 4.76
C VAL A 290 -15.97 -17.79 4.68
N ASP A 291 -15.19 -17.46 5.70
CA ASP A 291 -13.79 -17.85 5.82
C ASP A 291 -13.58 -18.66 7.09
N LYS A 292 -12.80 -19.73 7.00
CA LYS A 292 -12.26 -20.47 8.14
C LYS A 292 -10.76 -20.27 8.19
N HIS A 293 -10.31 -19.68 9.29
CA HIS A 293 -8.90 -19.43 9.60
C HIS A 293 -8.43 -20.45 10.64
N ASN A 294 -7.21 -20.99 10.51
CA ASN A 294 -6.72 -22.00 11.45
C ASN A 294 -6.46 -21.48 12.87
N LEU A 295 -6.17 -20.16 13.02
CA LEU A 295 -5.95 -19.53 14.32
C LEU A 295 -7.25 -18.96 14.94
N ILE A 296 -8.41 -19.23 14.38
CA ILE A 296 -9.71 -18.74 14.85
C ILE A 296 -10.70 -19.91 14.91
N ASP A 297 -11.32 -20.09 16.07
CA ASP A 297 -12.23 -21.21 16.30
C ASP A 297 -13.50 -21.15 15.47
N ASN A 298 -14.07 -19.97 15.29
CA ASN A 298 -15.33 -19.78 14.59
C ASN A 298 -15.13 -19.31 13.14
N PRO A 299 -15.99 -19.76 12.20
CA PRO A 299 -16.02 -19.18 10.87
C PRO A 299 -16.32 -17.69 10.90
N ILE A 300 -15.74 -16.95 9.95
CA ILE A 300 -15.94 -15.51 9.81
C ILE A 300 -16.90 -15.26 8.66
N PHE A 301 -17.97 -14.52 8.92
CA PHE A 301 -18.98 -14.13 7.94
C PHE A 301 -18.76 -12.67 7.52
N SER A 302 -18.69 -12.43 6.22
CA SER A 302 -18.44 -11.11 5.63
C SER A 302 -19.53 -10.77 4.61
N PRO A 303 -20.67 -10.21 5.05
CA PRO A 303 -21.72 -9.75 4.14
C PRO A 303 -21.39 -8.41 3.48
N ARG A 304 -22.03 -8.17 2.32
CA ARG A 304 -21.96 -6.92 1.57
C ARG A 304 -23.27 -6.67 0.83
N VAL A 305 -23.76 -5.42 0.89
CA VAL A 305 -24.90 -4.95 0.10
C VAL A 305 -24.56 -3.59 -0.50
N ASN A 306 -24.90 -3.40 -1.77
CA ASN A 306 -24.76 -2.12 -2.46
C ASN A 306 -26.04 -1.88 -3.26
N LEU A 307 -26.67 -0.73 -3.05
CA LEU A 307 -27.82 -0.25 -3.82
C LEU A 307 -27.39 0.98 -4.60
N MET A 308 -27.55 0.94 -5.91
CA MET A 308 -27.31 2.06 -6.79
C MET A 308 -28.62 2.48 -7.46
N TYR A 309 -28.88 3.78 -7.48
CA TYR A 309 -29.98 4.41 -8.22
C TYR A 309 -29.43 5.36 -9.27
N LYS A 310 -29.74 5.11 -10.53
CA LYS A 310 -29.30 5.89 -11.68
C LYS A 310 -30.50 6.50 -12.39
N PRO A 311 -31.03 7.64 -11.91
CA PRO A 311 -32.22 8.29 -12.52
C PRO A 311 -31.94 8.78 -13.93
N SER A 312 -30.71 9.12 -14.26
CA SER A 312 -30.27 9.51 -15.61
C SER A 312 -28.82 9.06 -15.83
N ASP A 313 -28.33 9.17 -17.08
CA ASP A 313 -26.92 8.86 -17.38
C ASP A 313 -25.92 9.83 -16.72
N LYS A 314 -26.41 10.97 -16.26
CA LYS A 314 -25.60 12.03 -15.63
C LYS A 314 -25.68 12.08 -14.11
N LEU A 315 -26.53 11.26 -13.49
CA LEU A 315 -26.72 11.26 -12.03
C LEU A 315 -26.82 9.85 -11.49
N GLN A 316 -26.02 9.55 -10.47
CA GLN A 316 -26.01 8.29 -9.76
C GLN A 316 -25.96 8.53 -8.25
N ALA A 317 -26.79 7.83 -7.51
CA ALA A 317 -26.71 7.73 -6.06
C ALA A 317 -26.39 6.28 -5.66
N ARG A 318 -25.59 6.11 -4.62
CA ARG A 318 -25.20 4.78 -4.14
C ARG A 318 -25.21 4.73 -2.61
N LEU A 319 -25.72 3.62 -2.08
CA LEU A 319 -25.63 3.26 -0.67
C LEU A 319 -24.90 1.93 -0.57
N THR A 320 -23.92 1.84 0.31
CA THR A 320 -23.13 0.63 0.53
C THR A 320 -23.06 0.29 2.00
N TRP A 321 -23.26 -0.97 2.32
CA TRP A 321 -22.88 -1.59 3.58
C TRP A 321 -21.94 -2.75 3.28
N SER A 322 -20.82 -2.80 3.99
CA SER A 322 -19.83 -3.86 3.82
C SER A 322 -19.08 -4.11 5.12
N THR A 323 -18.57 -5.31 5.25
CA THR A 323 -17.76 -5.73 6.39
C THR A 323 -16.36 -6.12 5.96
N GLY A 324 -15.42 -6.05 6.90
CA GLY A 324 -14.06 -6.50 6.74
C GLY A 324 -13.55 -7.14 8.02
N PHE A 325 -12.46 -7.91 7.89
CA PHE A 325 -11.75 -8.43 9.05
C PHE A 325 -10.24 -8.49 8.82
N ARG A 326 -9.48 -8.42 9.91
CA ARG A 326 -8.04 -8.69 9.96
C ARG A 326 -7.79 -9.84 10.92
N ALA A 327 -7.03 -10.83 10.48
CA ALA A 327 -6.78 -12.03 11.27
C ALA A 327 -5.73 -11.78 12.37
N PRO A 328 -5.78 -12.53 13.49
CA PRO A 328 -4.75 -12.48 14.52
C PRO A 328 -3.52 -13.28 14.10
N GLN A 329 -2.64 -12.64 13.33
CA GLN A 329 -1.39 -13.23 12.86
C GLN A 329 -0.24 -12.23 13.04
N ALA A 330 1.00 -12.68 12.95
CA ALA A 330 2.15 -11.79 12.89
C ALA A 330 2.16 -11.02 11.56
N TYR A 331 2.52 -9.77 11.64
CA TYR A 331 2.68 -8.85 10.51
C TYR A 331 4.09 -8.30 10.47
N ASP A 332 4.47 -7.62 9.40
CA ASP A 332 5.81 -7.07 9.21
C ASP A 332 6.20 -6.07 10.31
N GLU A 333 5.24 -5.28 10.79
CA GLU A 333 5.45 -4.40 11.94
C GLU A 333 5.87 -5.13 13.23
N ASP A 334 5.48 -6.39 13.40
CA ASP A 334 5.84 -7.22 14.56
C ASP A 334 7.25 -7.81 14.45
N LEU A 335 7.82 -7.78 13.27
CA LEU A 335 9.14 -8.31 12.95
C LEU A 335 10.22 -7.23 13.00
N HIS A 336 9.82 -6.00 13.19
CA HIS A 336 10.71 -4.85 13.35
C HIS A 336 11.07 -4.70 14.84
N VAL A 337 12.29 -5.05 15.20
CA VAL A 337 12.70 -5.30 16.59
C VAL A 337 13.43 -4.12 17.22
N THR A 338 13.44 -2.95 16.62
CA THR A 338 14.15 -1.80 17.17
C THR A 338 13.25 -0.85 17.93
N ALA A 339 13.60 -0.56 19.18
CA ALA A 339 13.11 0.60 19.91
C ALA A 339 14.11 1.75 19.84
N VAL A 340 13.68 2.94 20.23
CA VAL A 340 14.55 4.05 20.57
C VAL A 340 15.54 3.57 21.64
N GLY A 341 16.84 3.82 21.44
CA GLY A 341 17.86 3.32 22.38
C GLY A 341 18.46 1.95 22.04
N GLY A 342 17.88 1.19 21.12
CA GLY A 342 18.40 -0.10 20.68
C GLY A 342 17.91 -1.30 21.47
N GLU A 343 16.95 -1.12 22.34
CA GLU A 343 16.30 -2.22 23.05
C GLU A 343 15.50 -3.10 22.08
N GLY A 344 15.58 -4.41 22.24
CA GLY A 344 14.75 -5.36 21.49
C GLY A 344 13.30 -5.29 21.96
N VAL A 345 12.36 -5.09 21.04
CA VAL A 345 10.91 -5.19 21.31
C VAL A 345 10.38 -6.47 20.67
N LEU A 346 9.93 -7.39 21.50
CA LEU A 346 9.37 -8.68 21.08
C LEU A 346 7.85 -8.66 21.19
N ILE A 347 7.14 -8.83 20.07
CA ILE A 347 5.69 -8.86 20.06
C ILE A 347 5.20 -10.30 20.10
N LYS A 348 4.36 -10.62 21.08
CA LYS A 348 3.64 -11.89 21.23
C LYS A 348 2.15 -11.68 20.96
N LEU A 349 1.46 -12.73 20.53
CA LEU A 349 0.01 -12.73 20.38
C LEU A 349 -0.63 -13.23 21.67
N ALA A 350 -1.65 -12.53 22.16
CA ALA A 350 -2.43 -12.98 23.31
C ALA A 350 -3.21 -14.26 23.00
N ASP A 351 -3.39 -15.10 24.02
CA ASP A 351 -4.25 -16.27 23.93
C ASP A 351 -5.71 -15.83 23.69
N GLY A 352 -6.39 -16.53 22.77
CA GLY A 352 -7.78 -16.23 22.44
C GLY A 352 -8.02 -14.93 21.67
N LEU A 353 -7.00 -14.39 21.02
CA LEU A 353 -7.07 -13.17 20.22
C LEU A 353 -8.13 -13.29 19.12
N LYS A 354 -9.10 -12.37 19.11
CA LYS A 354 -10.18 -12.30 18.13
C LYS A 354 -9.74 -11.54 16.89
N PRO A 355 -10.33 -11.81 15.71
CA PRO A 355 -10.08 -10.97 14.55
C PRO A 355 -10.64 -9.55 14.75
N GLU A 356 -9.89 -8.53 14.32
CA GLU A 356 -10.46 -7.19 14.16
C GLU A 356 -11.58 -7.26 13.11
N ARG A 357 -12.67 -6.54 13.35
CA ARG A 357 -13.82 -6.49 12.44
C ARG A 357 -14.17 -5.05 12.11
N SER A 358 -14.55 -4.81 10.85
CA SER A 358 -15.11 -3.53 10.44
C SER A 358 -16.54 -3.67 9.94
N ASN A 359 -17.36 -2.67 10.28
CA ASN A 359 -18.68 -2.42 9.69
C ASN A 359 -18.64 -1.04 9.06
N SER A 360 -18.72 -1.00 7.72
CA SER A 360 -18.61 0.23 6.93
C SER A 360 -19.92 0.55 6.23
N PHE A 361 -20.38 1.78 6.38
CA PHE A 361 -21.53 2.36 5.68
C PHE A 361 -21.05 3.54 4.87
N SER A 362 -21.48 3.64 3.62
CA SER A 362 -21.26 4.84 2.81
C SER A 362 -22.45 5.18 1.94
N GLY A 363 -22.64 6.49 1.71
CA GLY A 363 -23.63 7.01 0.79
C GLY A 363 -22.98 8.04 -0.11
N SER A 364 -23.16 7.91 -1.43
CA SER A 364 -22.55 8.83 -2.40
C SER A 364 -23.52 9.30 -3.46
N ILE A 365 -23.28 10.51 -3.95
CA ILE A 365 -23.92 11.10 -5.11
C ILE A 365 -22.84 11.48 -6.10
N ASP A 366 -22.99 11.00 -7.33
CA ASP A 366 -22.07 11.25 -8.45
C ASP A 366 -22.87 11.92 -9.58
N ARG A 367 -22.40 13.08 -10.03
CA ARG A 367 -23.04 13.85 -11.09
C ARG A 367 -22.06 14.30 -12.15
N THR A 368 -22.40 14.01 -13.41
CA THR A 368 -21.65 14.46 -14.58
C THR A 368 -22.37 15.65 -15.22
N PHE A 369 -21.60 16.66 -15.61
CA PHE A 369 -22.03 17.85 -16.32
C PHE A 369 -21.34 17.92 -17.68
N SER A 370 -22.03 18.44 -18.68
CA SER A 370 -21.46 18.71 -20.01
C SER A 370 -21.96 20.07 -20.48
N PHE A 371 -21.05 20.98 -20.79
CA PHE A 371 -21.36 22.33 -21.26
C PHE A 371 -20.32 22.80 -22.28
N GLY A 372 -20.72 22.89 -23.54
CA GLY A 372 -19.81 23.13 -24.66
C GLY A 372 -18.71 22.05 -24.73
N HIS A 373 -17.45 22.48 -24.77
CA HIS A 373 -16.28 21.58 -24.79
C HIS A 373 -15.84 21.11 -23.40
N TRP A 374 -16.54 21.53 -22.33
CA TRP A 374 -16.26 21.14 -20.97
C TRP A 374 -17.03 19.93 -20.52
N GLN A 375 -16.35 19.05 -19.83
CA GLN A 375 -16.93 17.95 -19.08
C GLN A 375 -16.50 18.04 -17.62
N ALA A 376 -17.44 17.90 -16.71
CA ALA A 376 -17.17 17.88 -15.28
C ALA A 376 -17.87 16.71 -14.63
N ASN A 377 -17.24 16.14 -13.59
CA ASN A 377 -17.82 15.15 -12.72
C ASN A 377 -17.59 15.57 -11.27
N LEU A 378 -18.59 15.43 -10.44
CA LEU A 378 -18.52 15.69 -8.99
C LEU A 378 -19.09 14.50 -8.24
N LEU A 379 -18.29 13.92 -7.36
CA LEU A 379 -18.66 12.89 -6.41
C LEU A 379 -18.57 13.45 -4.98
N VAL A 380 -19.65 13.27 -4.23
CA VAL A 380 -19.68 13.52 -2.78
C VAL A 380 -20.07 12.23 -2.09
N GLU A 381 -19.28 11.81 -1.10
CA GLU A 381 -19.51 10.59 -0.33
C GLU A 381 -19.43 10.89 1.16
N ALA A 382 -20.44 10.46 1.91
CA ALA A 382 -20.39 10.36 3.37
C ALA A 382 -20.08 8.92 3.76
N PHE A 383 -19.18 8.74 4.73
CA PHE A 383 -18.81 7.40 5.21
C PHE A 383 -18.75 7.32 6.72
N TYR A 384 -19.01 6.13 7.23
CA TYR A 384 -18.88 5.76 8.64
C TYR A 384 -18.37 4.33 8.72
N THR A 385 -17.26 4.12 9.42
CA THR A 385 -16.70 2.80 9.71
C THR A 385 -16.55 2.63 11.21
N ARG A 386 -17.11 1.57 11.74
CA ARG A 386 -16.89 1.09 13.11
C ARG A 386 -15.91 -0.08 13.05
N LEU A 387 -14.90 -0.04 13.89
CA LEU A 387 -13.93 -1.10 14.13
C LEU A 387 -14.22 -1.72 15.50
N ASP A 388 -14.33 -3.01 15.55
CA ASP A 388 -14.50 -3.80 16.77
C ASP A 388 -13.28 -4.70 16.97
N ASP A 389 -12.93 -4.99 18.23
CA ASP A 389 -11.80 -5.85 18.62
C ASP A 389 -10.46 -5.38 18.01
N VAL A 390 -10.20 -4.07 17.95
CA VAL A 390 -8.99 -3.46 17.36
C VAL A 390 -7.75 -3.98 18.07
N PHE A 391 -6.71 -4.32 17.32
CA PHE A 391 -5.44 -4.75 17.91
C PHE A 391 -4.72 -3.59 18.56
N VAL A 392 -4.36 -3.77 19.81
CA VAL A 392 -3.52 -2.87 20.59
C VAL A 392 -2.31 -3.64 21.11
N LEU A 393 -1.20 -2.94 21.34
CA LEU A 393 0.00 -3.50 21.96
C LEU A 393 0.05 -3.01 23.41
N GLU A 394 0.30 -3.94 24.32
CA GLU A 394 0.47 -3.63 25.74
C GLU A 394 1.76 -4.26 26.23
N MET A 395 2.58 -3.49 26.95
CA MET A 395 3.79 -3.99 27.57
C MET A 395 3.43 -4.97 28.68
N THR A 396 4.02 -6.17 28.65
CA THR A 396 3.78 -7.23 29.64
C THR A 396 4.99 -7.52 30.52
N GLY A 397 6.15 -6.96 30.18
CA GLY A 397 7.38 -7.11 30.94
C GLY A 397 8.63 -7.12 30.06
N THR A 398 9.72 -7.62 30.62
CA THR A 398 10.99 -7.83 29.93
C THR A 398 11.38 -9.31 30.02
N ASP A 399 12.15 -9.80 29.04
CA ASP A 399 12.74 -11.14 29.12
C ASP A 399 14.08 -11.12 29.91
N ASP A 400 14.71 -12.30 30.09
CA ASP A 400 15.97 -12.44 30.82
C ASP A 400 17.15 -11.74 30.13
N ALA A 401 17.02 -11.36 28.86
CA ALA A 401 18.00 -10.61 28.09
C ALA A 401 17.77 -9.08 28.11
N GLY A 402 16.71 -8.62 28.80
CA GLY A 402 16.33 -7.22 28.89
C GLY A 402 15.44 -6.73 27.74
N ASN A 403 15.03 -7.60 26.80
CA ASN A 403 14.14 -7.21 25.72
C ASN A 403 12.73 -6.92 26.24
N ILE A 404 12.12 -5.85 25.75
CA ILE A 404 10.74 -5.47 26.06
C ILE A 404 9.77 -6.48 25.40
N ILE A 405 8.89 -7.07 26.20
CA ILE A 405 7.84 -7.95 25.71
C ILE A 405 6.53 -7.16 25.63
N LYS A 406 5.99 -7.04 24.41
CA LYS A 406 4.64 -6.50 24.15
C LYS A 406 3.71 -7.63 23.74
N GLU A 407 2.49 -7.58 24.24
CA GLU A 407 1.44 -8.50 23.86
C GLU A 407 0.41 -7.80 22.97
N ARG A 408 0.13 -8.38 21.80
CA ARG A 408 -0.96 -7.94 20.95
C ARG A 408 -2.27 -8.54 21.47
N ARG A 409 -3.18 -7.67 21.86
CA ARG A 409 -4.52 -8.02 22.37
C ARG A 409 -5.62 -7.22 21.69
N ASN A 410 -6.87 -7.56 21.94
CA ASN A 410 -8.01 -6.80 21.46
C ASN A 410 -8.33 -5.63 22.41
N GLY A 411 -8.37 -4.42 21.87
CA GLY A 411 -8.86 -3.21 22.54
C GLY A 411 -10.36 -2.96 22.28
N ASN A 412 -10.85 -1.80 22.73
CA ASN A 412 -12.29 -1.46 22.78
C ASN A 412 -12.89 -0.97 21.45
N GLY A 413 -12.13 -1.04 20.36
CA GLY A 413 -12.58 -0.63 19.04
C GLY A 413 -12.38 0.85 18.74
N ALA A 414 -12.75 1.23 17.50
CA ALA A 414 -12.57 2.59 16.98
C ALA A 414 -13.69 2.98 16.01
N ARG A 415 -13.79 4.28 15.69
CA ARG A 415 -14.72 4.83 14.72
C ARG A 415 -14.02 5.83 13.83
N VAL A 416 -14.26 5.71 12.52
CA VAL A 416 -13.79 6.64 11.50
C VAL A 416 -14.97 7.09 10.67
N TYR A 417 -15.20 8.40 10.53
CA TYR A 417 -16.30 8.93 9.76
C TYR A 417 -15.95 10.27 9.14
N GLY A 418 -16.57 10.59 8.02
CA GLY A 418 -16.26 11.81 7.31
C GLY A 418 -16.98 11.98 5.99
N LEU A 419 -16.49 12.96 5.24
CA LEU A 419 -16.95 13.31 3.90
C LEU A 419 -15.77 13.29 2.92
N ASN A 420 -16.00 12.72 1.75
CA ASN A 420 -15.11 12.77 0.60
C ASN A 420 -15.74 13.64 -0.49
N PHE A 421 -14.93 14.46 -1.12
CA PHE A 421 -15.27 15.25 -2.29
C PHE A 421 -14.27 14.91 -3.39
N ASP A 422 -14.72 14.42 -4.54
CA ASP A 422 -13.88 14.17 -5.71
C ASP A 422 -14.47 14.93 -6.90
N GLY A 423 -13.64 15.73 -7.58
CA GLY A 423 -14.02 16.51 -8.75
C GLY A 423 -13.09 16.24 -9.93
N LYS A 424 -13.65 16.18 -11.11
CA LYS A 424 -12.91 16.14 -12.38
C LYS A 424 -13.48 17.18 -13.32
N LEU A 425 -12.60 17.93 -13.99
CA LEU A 425 -12.96 18.90 -15.01
C LEU A 425 -12.03 18.70 -16.21
N ALA A 426 -12.57 18.61 -17.41
CA ALA A 426 -11.80 18.47 -18.63
C ALA A 426 -12.34 19.44 -19.71
N HIS A 427 -11.43 20.00 -20.50
CA HIS A 427 -11.71 20.79 -21.69
C HIS A 427 -11.05 20.11 -22.89
N GLY A 428 -11.85 19.48 -23.73
CA GLY A 428 -11.34 18.68 -24.85
C GLY A 428 -10.32 17.64 -24.39
N SER A 429 -9.21 17.54 -25.13
CA SER A 429 -8.04 16.70 -24.80
C SER A 429 -6.90 17.49 -24.12
N ASP A 430 -7.00 18.81 -24.02
CA ASP A 430 -5.87 19.69 -23.83
C ASP A 430 -5.71 20.13 -22.36
N LEU A 431 -6.80 20.02 -21.58
CA LEU A 431 -6.79 20.41 -20.17
C LEU A 431 -7.62 19.44 -19.34
N SER A 432 -7.05 18.95 -18.26
CA SER A 432 -7.78 18.20 -17.25
C SER A 432 -7.35 18.60 -15.83
N LEU A 433 -8.32 18.76 -14.95
CA LEU A 433 -8.13 18.97 -13.53
C LEU A 433 -8.87 17.87 -12.78
N GLN A 434 -8.16 17.19 -11.90
CA GLN A 434 -8.74 16.29 -10.92
C GLN A 434 -8.38 16.79 -9.52
N ALA A 435 -9.34 16.84 -8.61
CA ALA A 435 -9.11 17.21 -7.23
C ALA A 435 -9.97 16.35 -6.29
N GLY A 436 -9.42 16.02 -5.15
CA GLY A 436 -10.10 15.29 -4.08
C GLY A 436 -9.79 15.90 -2.72
N PHE A 437 -10.76 15.88 -1.83
CA PHE A 437 -10.62 16.40 -0.47
C PHE A 437 -11.43 15.55 0.50
N THR A 438 -10.83 15.21 1.64
CA THR A 438 -11.46 14.42 2.71
C THR A 438 -11.42 15.21 4.01
N VAL A 439 -12.55 15.24 4.71
CA VAL A 439 -12.65 15.67 6.10
C VAL A 439 -13.13 14.51 6.93
N GLN A 440 -12.39 14.17 7.98
CA GLN A 440 -12.70 12.99 8.79
C GLN A 440 -12.39 13.16 10.28
N ARG A 441 -12.97 12.27 11.06
CA ARG A 441 -12.62 12.07 12.47
C ARG A 441 -12.37 10.60 12.74
N SER A 442 -11.22 10.31 13.38
CA SER A 442 -10.78 8.98 13.78
C SER A 442 -10.60 8.95 15.30
N ARG A 443 -11.36 8.09 15.98
CA ARG A 443 -11.34 8.02 17.45
C ARG A 443 -11.49 6.59 17.95
N TYR A 444 -10.75 6.26 18.98
CA TYR A 444 -11.01 5.09 19.80
C TYR A 444 -12.36 5.23 20.54
N ALA A 445 -13.01 4.10 20.81
CA ALA A 445 -14.26 4.07 21.58
C ALA A 445 -14.02 4.51 23.03
N GLU A 446 -12.92 4.07 23.60
CA GLU A 446 -12.41 4.47 24.90
C GLU A 446 -11.03 5.09 24.76
N LYS A 447 -10.45 5.57 25.86
CA LYS A 447 -9.09 6.09 25.86
C LYS A 447 -8.13 4.89 25.80
N GLU A 448 -7.17 4.94 24.88
CA GLU A 448 -6.10 3.96 24.71
C GLU A 448 -4.76 4.58 25.11
N SER A 449 -3.88 3.78 25.72
CA SER A 449 -2.50 4.19 25.99
C SER A 449 -1.73 4.25 24.69
N TRP A 450 -0.88 5.25 24.55
CA TRP A 450 0.01 5.47 23.39
C TRP A 450 1.46 5.63 23.82
N SER A 451 1.72 5.68 25.10
CA SER A 451 3.01 5.78 25.78
C SER A 451 3.11 4.69 26.83
N GLU A 452 4.32 4.29 27.15
CA GLU A 452 4.64 3.34 28.23
C GLU A 452 4.81 4.04 29.57
N ASP A 453 4.97 5.35 29.58
CA ASP A 453 5.02 6.17 30.82
C ASP A 453 3.63 6.22 31.47
N PRO A 454 3.47 5.69 32.69
CA PRO A 454 2.18 5.67 33.40
C PRO A 454 1.65 7.08 33.75
N ASP A 455 2.52 8.08 33.78
CA ASP A 455 2.17 9.47 34.06
C ASP A 455 1.65 10.19 32.79
N VAL A 456 1.65 9.52 31.63
CA VAL A 456 1.13 10.06 30.39
C VAL A 456 -0.32 9.66 30.19
N ALA A 457 -1.18 10.68 30.02
CA ALA A 457 -2.62 10.45 29.92
C ALA A 457 -3.01 9.73 28.62
N PRO A 458 -3.82 8.65 28.70
CA PRO A 458 -4.35 7.95 27.55
C PRO A 458 -5.29 8.84 26.72
N THR A 459 -5.39 8.58 25.39
CA THR A 459 -6.13 9.41 24.46
C THR A 459 -7.22 8.65 23.70
N LYS A 460 -8.29 9.37 23.29
CA LYS A 460 -9.29 8.87 22.34
C LYS A 460 -8.92 9.15 20.88
N TYR A 461 -7.90 9.95 20.63
CA TYR A 461 -7.49 10.26 19.25
C TYR A 461 -6.60 9.12 18.72
N MET A 462 -6.89 8.68 17.51
CA MET A 462 -5.98 7.78 16.80
C MET A 462 -4.76 8.59 16.31
N PRO A 463 -3.54 8.25 16.72
CA PRO A 463 -2.35 8.94 16.27
C PRO A 463 -2.15 8.79 14.74
N ARG A 464 -1.38 9.70 14.14
CA ARG A 464 -1.01 9.70 12.71
C ARG A 464 -2.19 9.69 11.74
N THR A 465 -3.35 10.21 12.17
CA THR A 465 -4.55 10.31 11.34
C THR A 465 -4.94 11.79 11.18
N PRO A 466 -4.69 12.40 10.00
CA PRO A 466 -5.07 13.80 9.76
C PRO A 466 -6.58 13.95 9.71
N GLY A 467 -7.09 15.07 10.27
CA GLY A 467 -8.52 15.39 10.25
C GLY A 467 -9.01 15.85 8.89
N CYS A 468 -8.13 16.34 8.03
CA CYS A 468 -8.42 16.67 6.64
C CYS A 468 -7.18 16.47 5.78
N TYR A 469 -7.39 16.08 4.53
CA TYR A 469 -6.35 15.93 3.51
C TYR A 469 -6.95 15.99 2.12
N GLY A 470 -6.11 16.26 1.13
CA GLY A 470 -6.60 16.36 -0.24
C GLY A 470 -5.47 16.39 -1.26
N TYR A 471 -5.87 16.36 -2.51
CA TYR A 471 -4.95 16.44 -3.63
C TYR A 471 -5.60 17.16 -4.81
N PHE A 472 -4.77 17.66 -5.71
CA PHE A 472 -5.18 18.02 -7.06
C PHE A 472 -4.11 17.62 -8.07
N THR A 473 -4.54 17.44 -9.33
CA THR A 473 -3.67 17.25 -10.49
C THR A 473 -4.26 18.00 -11.66
N LEU A 474 -3.52 18.97 -12.15
CA LEU A 474 -3.79 19.71 -13.36
C LEU A 474 -2.84 19.20 -14.45
N THR A 475 -3.39 18.70 -15.56
CA THR A 475 -2.60 18.31 -16.74
C THR A 475 -3.04 19.15 -17.92
N SER A 476 -2.10 19.70 -18.67
CA SER A 476 -2.39 20.47 -19.87
C SER A 476 -1.38 20.17 -20.98
N ALA A 477 -1.88 20.13 -22.22
CA ALA A 477 -1.10 20.00 -23.45
C ALA A 477 -1.35 21.25 -24.35
N PRO A 478 -0.82 22.44 -23.95
CA PRO A 478 -1.12 23.70 -24.65
C PRO A 478 -0.51 23.79 -26.04
N PHE A 479 0.53 22.99 -26.32
CA PHE A 479 1.22 22.97 -27.60
C PHE A 479 1.42 21.53 -28.09
N ARG A 480 1.58 21.37 -29.37
CA ARG A 480 1.92 20.08 -29.98
C ARG A 480 3.23 19.55 -29.38
N ASN A 481 3.21 18.27 -28.96
CA ASN A 481 4.36 17.55 -28.39
C ASN A 481 4.84 18.06 -27.01
N PHE A 482 4.16 19.02 -26.39
CA PHE A 482 4.48 19.50 -25.05
C PHE A 482 3.28 19.33 -24.13
N ASP A 483 3.52 18.73 -22.98
CA ASP A 483 2.55 18.65 -21.90
C ASP A 483 3.22 18.94 -20.54
N PHE A 484 2.43 19.43 -19.61
CA PHE A 484 2.86 19.59 -18.24
C PHE A 484 1.80 19.07 -17.25
N SER A 485 2.27 18.71 -16.08
CA SER A 485 1.42 18.33 -14.96
C SER A 485 1.84 19.10 -13.72
N LEU A 486 0.87 19.79 -13.10
CA LEU A 486 1.01 20.42 -11.80
C LEU A 486 0.14 19.66 -10.81
N SER A 487 0.72 19.13 -9.75
CA SER A 487 -0.05 18.40 -8.72
C SER A 487 0.29 18.91 -7.33
N GLY A 488 -0.70 18.86 -6.44
CA GLY A 488 -0.53 19.21 -5.04
C GLY A 488 -1.12 18.15 -4.13
N VAL A 489 -0.51 17.98 -2.95
CA VAL A 489 -1.00 17.14 -1.87
C VAL A 489 -1.04 17.99 -0.60
N TYR A 490 -2.20 18.04 0.04
CA TYR A 490 -2.41 18.69 1.32
C TYR A 490 -2.62 17.63 2.40
N THR A 491 -1.87 17.73 3.48
CA THR A 491 -2.02 16.92 4.69
C THR A 491 -2.24 17.87 5.87
N GLY A 492 -3.43 17.84 6.46
CA GLY A 492 -3.78 18.64 7.61
C GLY A 492 -3.13 18.12 8.89
N ARG A 493 -3.28 18.88 9.95
CA ARG A 493 -2.73 18.59 11.28
C ARG A 493 -3.20 17.23 11.78
N MET A 494 -2.28 16.53 12.43
CA MET A 494 -2.52 15.28 13.13
C MET A 494 -1.78 15.25 14.46
N ARG A 495 -2.05 14.26 15.27
CA ARG A 495 -1.31 13.99 16.51
C ARG A 495 -0.31 12.87 16.26
N VAL A 496 0.93 13.08 16.69
CA VAL A 496 2.02 12.12 16.55
C VAL A 496 2.65 11.90 17.92
N PRO A 497 2.82 10.66 18.37
CA PRO A 497 3.64 10.36 19.54
C PRO A 497 5.07 10.81 19.31
N HIS A 498 5.67 11.40 20.32
CA HIS A 498 7.08 11.70 20.45
C HIS A 498 7.54 11.09 21.77
N ILE A 499 8.38 10.07 21.69
CA ILE A 499 8.81 9.26 22.83
C ILE A 499 10.15 9.77 23.35
N ALA A 500 10.21 10.02 24.65
CA ALA A 500 11.45 10.42 25.30
C ALA A 500 12.42 9.23 25.40
N PRO A 501 13.70 9.40 25.08
CA PRO A 501 14.70 8.37 25.37
C PRO A 501 14.91 8.22 26.89
N ASP A 502 15.39 7.06 27.32
CA ASP A 502 15.80 6.87 28.71
C ASP A 502 16.99 7.81 29.03
N ALA A 503 16.79 8.73 30.00
CA ALA A 503 17.80 9.69 30.39
C ALA A 503 19.06 9.00 30.97
N SER A 504 18.95 7.79 31.48
CA SER A 504 20.08 7.02 32.02
C SER A 504 21.03 6.47 30.94
N GLU A 505 20.53 6.34 29.70
CA GLU A 505 21.32 5.88 28.56
C GLU A 505 22.09 7.00 27.87
N ILE A 506 21.72 8.27 28.10
CA ILE A 506 22.34 9.42 27.45
C ILE A 506 23.61 9.79 28.20
N PRO A 507 24.80 9.77 27.58
CA PRO A 507 26.05 10.17 28.22
C PRO A 507 26.02 11.62 28.71
N ALA A 508 26.57 11.88 29.87
CA ALA A 508 26.67 13.23 30.40
C ALA A 508 27.43 14.16 29.42
N GLY A 509 26.82 15.30 29.07
CA GLY A 509 27.41 16.25 28.14
C GLY A 509 27.21 15.89 26.65
N TYR A 510 26.29 14.98 26.34
CA TYR A 510 25.91 14.68 24.95
C TYR A 510 25.49 15.94 24.19
N GLU A 511 25.84 16.04 22.93
CA GLU A 511 25.68 17.26 22.11
C GLU A 511 24.22 17.69 21.91
N TYR A 512 23.31 16.72 21.81
CA TYR A 512 21.89 16.98 21.55
C TYR A 512 21.07 16.79 22.82
N SER A 513 20.01 17.61 22.93
CA SER A 513 19.02 17.53 24.01
C SER A 513 17.73 16.91 23.49
N TYR A 514 17.08 16.11 24.32
CA TYR A 514 15.84 15.41 24.02
C TYR A 514 14.71 15.86 24.94
N ILE A 515 13.47 15.54 24.57
CA ILE A 515 12.35 15.67 25.49
C ILE A 515 12.57 14.74 26.69
N THR A 516 12.09 15.14 27.87
CA THR A 516 12.24 14.37 29.12
C THR A 516 10.99 13.59 29.49
N LYS A 517 9.94 13.71 28.72
CA LYS A 517 8.64 13.04 28.90
C LYS A 517 7.96 12.86 27.55
N ASP A 518 7.27 11.75 27.39
CA ASP A 518 6.50 11.45 26.18
C ASP A 518 5.43 12.51 25.92
N GLU A 519 5.35 12.98 24.69
CA GLU A 519 4.44 14.03 24.24
C GLU A 519 3.60 13.62 23.04
N LEU A 520 2.32 14.00 23.02
CA LEU A 520 1.46 13.84 21.85
C LEU A 520 1.43 15.15 21.06
N VAL A 521 2.39 15.29 20.14
CA VAL A 521 2.64 16.51 19.39
C VAL A 521 1.57 16.76 18.33
N HIS A 522 1.17 18.01 18.14
CA HIS A 522 0.34 18.46 17.02
C HIS A 522 1.23 18.90 15.86
N THR A 523 1.18 18.18 14.75
CA THR A 523 1.95 18.52 13.55
C THR A 523 1.45 19.83 12.92
N PRO A 524 2.29 20.55 12.17
CA PRO A 524 1.83 21.57 11.23
C PRO A 524 1.05 20.96 10.08
N ASP A 525 0.41 21.81 9.26
CA ASP A 525 -0.13 21.41 7.97
C ASP A 525 1.00 21.31 6.95
N PHE A 526 0.88 20.37 5.99
CA PHE A 526 1.81 20.22 4.87
C PHE A 526 1.10 20.44 3.55
N PHE A 527 1.77 21.14 2.65
CA PHE A 527 1.32 21.27 1.27
C PHE A 527 2.50 21.03 0.31
N GLU A 528 2.47 19.90 -0.37
CA GLU A 528 3.43 19.54 -1.40
C GLU A 528 2.92 20.04 -2.75
N LEU A 529 3.79 20.68 -3.52
CA LEU A 529 3.50 21.10 -4.89
C LEU A 529 4.54 20.52 -5.82
N ASN A 530 4.08 19.83 -6.89
CA ASN A 530 4.94 19.12 -7.84
C ASN A 530 4.67 19.63 -9.26
N LEU A 531 5.74 19.86 -10.02
CA LEU A 531 5.67 20.23 -11.43
C LEU A 531 6.46 19.22 -12.28
N LYS A 532 5.82 18.73 -13.33
CA LYS A 532 6.45 17.90 -14.35
C LYS A 532 6.20 18.49 -15.74
N LEU A 533 7.24 18.57 -16.54
CA LEU A 533 7.24 19.02 -17.93
C LEU A 533 7.66 17.86 -18.81
N ASN A 534 7.01 17.69 -19.95
CA ASN A 534 7.35 16.68 -20.94
C ASN A 534 7.41 17.31 -22.33
N TYR A 535 8.43 16.95 -23.11
CA TYR A 535 8.51 17.28 -24.52
C TYR A 535 8.82 16.03 -25.34
N THR A 536 8.02 15.76 -26.37
CA THR A 536 8.11 14.54 -27.18
C THR A 536 8.62 14.85 -28.57
N PHE A 537 9.75 14.28 -28.95
CA PHE A 537 10.29 14.27 -30.29
C PHE A 537 9.79 13.03 -31.03
N VAL A 538 9.26 13.22 -32.23
CA VAL A 538 8.92 12.11 -33.14
C VAL A 538 10.16 11.86 -34.00
N LEU A 539 10.89 10.78 -33.71
CA LEU A 539 12.12 10.43 -34.40
C LEU A 539 11.84 9.70 -35.74
N SER A 540 10.78 8.87 -35.72
CA SER A 540 10.26 8.19 -36.90
C SER A 540 8.79 7.85 -36.68
N ASP A 541 8.12 7.24 -37.69
CA ASP A 541 6.72 6.80 -37.58
C ASP A 541 6.49 5.80 -36.42
N HIS A 542 7.57 5.14 -35.94
CA HIS A 542 7.51 4.08 -34.94
C HIS A 542 8.30 4.41 -33.67
N VAL A 543 9.04 5.52 -33.62
CA VAL A 543 9.90 5.81 -32.46
C VAL A 543 9.72 7.25 -32.00
N LYS A 544 9.41 7.39 -30.71
CA LYS A 544 9.29 8.67 -30.02
C LYS A 544 10.30 8.75 -28.89
N LEU A 545 10.94 9.92 -28.77
CA LEU A 545 11.82 10.29 -27.66
C LEU A 545 11.12 11.35 -26.82
N GLN A 546 10.87 11.10 -25.57
CA GLN A 546 10.34 12.07 -24.63
C GLN A 546 11.42 12.48 -23.63
N LEU A 547 11.69 13.77 -23.56
CA LEU A 547 12.43 14.38 -22.47
C LEU A 547 11.43 14.81 -21.39
N ASN A 548 11.74 14.54 -20.15
CA ASN A 548 10.94 14.97 -19.02
C ASN A 548 11.83 15.57 -17.94
N GLY A 549 11.27 16.47 -17.16
CA GLY A 549 11.96 17.10 -16.03
C GLY A 549 10.98 17.85 -15.16
N GLY A 550 11.44 18.19 -13.98
CA GLY A 550 10.56 18.89 -13.05
C GLY A 550 11.08 18.98 -11.63
N VAL A 551 10.19 19.34 -10.75
CA VAL A 551 10.47 19.49 -9.32
C VAL A 551 9.35 18.85 -8.52
N GLN A 552 9.69 17.94 -7.65
CA GLN A 552 8.80 17.39 -6.62
C GLN A 552 8.98 18.21 -5.34
N ASN A 553 7.90 18.37 -4.60
CA ASN A 553 7.86 19.15 -3.35
C ASN A 553 8.55 20.52 -3.51
N MET A 554 8.12 21.32 -4.50
CA MET A 554 8.69 22.65 -4.81
C MET A 554 8.78 23.58 -3.59
N LEU A 555 7.82 23.46 -2.68
CA LEU A 555 7.73 24.28 -1.48
C LEU A 555 8.63 23.78 -0.35
N ASN A 556 9.29 22.62 -0.54
CA ASN A 556 10.10 21.95 0.46
C ASN A 556 9.34 21.76 1.79
N ALA A 557 8.08 21.31 1.68
CA ALA A 557 7.25 20.98 2.83
C ALA A 557 7.83 19.72 3.49
N PHE A 558 8.51 19.88 4.61
CA PHE A 558 9.23 18.81 5.31
C PHE A 558 9.18 19.09 6.82
N GLN A 559 9.30 18.05 7.64
CA GLN A 559 9.40 18.20 9.10
C GLN A 559 10.62 19.04 9.47
N LYS A 560 10.48 19.94 10.45
CA LYS A 560 11.54 20.85 10.87
C LYS A 560 12.08 20.56 12.26
N ASP A 561 11.32 19.85 13.05
CA ASP A 561 11.57 19.49 14.45
C ASP A 561 11.97 18.03 14.58
N LEU A 562 12.88 17.57 13.71
CA LEU A 562 13.46 16.23 13.78
C LEU A 562 14.30 16.11 15.04
N ASP A 563 14.22 14.97 15.71
CA ASP A 563 15.20 14.60 16.71
C ASP A 563 16.56 14.29 16.06
N LYS A 564 17.64 14.57 16.78
CA LYS A 564 19.02 14.43 16.30
C LYS A 564 19.81 13.45 17.11
N GLY A 565 20.82 12.86 16.46
CA GLY A 565 21.80 12.01 17.14
C GLY A 565 21.33 10.58 17.42
N ALA A 566 22.12 9.85 18.21
CA ALA A 566 21.96 8.42 18.40
C ALA A 566 20.80 8.01 19.33
N TYR A 567 20.29 8.94 20.15
CA TYR A 567 19.21 8.68 21.10
C TYR A 567 17.88 9.30 20.65
N ARG A 568 17.75 9.60 19.33
CA ARG A 568 16.53 10.15 18.74
C ARG A 568 15.35 9.17 18.81
N ASP A 569 14.14 9.68 18.90
CA ASP A 569 12.97 8.89 18.57
C ASP A 569 12.89 8.70 17.04
N SER A 570 13.37 7.56 16.54
CA SER A 570 13.30 7.22 15.11
C SER A 570 11.84 7.10 14.60
N GLY A 571 10.90 6.89 15.51
CA GLY A 571 9.46 6.92 15.24
C GLY A 571 8.88 8.32 15.09
N TYR A 572 9.56 9.37 15.58
CA TYR A 572 9.09 10.76 15.48
C TYR A 572 9.40 11.34 14.10
N PHE A 573 8.84 10.70 13.09
CA PHE A 573 8.91 11.16 11.70
C PHE A 573 7.50 11.30 11.11
N TYR A 574 7.19 12.45 10.52
CA TYR A 574 5.87 12.78 9.99
C TYR A 574 5.93 13.77 8.83
N GLY A 575 4.84 13.90 8.08
CA GLY A 575 4.76 14.78 6.92
C GLY A 575 5.30 14.15 5.64
N PRO A 576 5.65 14.97 4.63
CA PRO A 576 6.20 14.50 3.38
C PRO A 576 7.54 13.80 3.57
N VAL A 577 7.64 12.58 3.08
CA VAL A 577 8.86 11.76 3.17
C VAL A 577 9.99 12.31 2.30
N GLN A 578 9.63 12.92 1.15
CA GLN A 578 10.60 13.39 0.16
C GLN A 578 10.75 14.91 0.22
N PRO A 579 11.97 15.45 0.40
CA PRO A 579 12.23 16.88 0.34
C PRO A 579 12.11 17.40 -1.09
N ARG A 580 12.35 18.70 -1.31
CA ARG A 580 12.42 19.26 -2.68
C ARG A 580 13.40 18.46 -3.53
N THR A 581 12.90 17.92 -4.64
CA THR A 581 13.65 17.02 -5.49
C THR A 581 13.55 17.48 -6.95
N PHE A 582 14.68 17.80 -7.55
CA PHE A 582 14.78 18.08 -8.97
C PHE A 582 15.01 16.80 -9.73
N PHE A 583 14.36 16.63 -10.88
CA PHE A 583 14.58 15.45 -11.71
C PHE A 583 14.63 15.79 -13.19
N ILE A 584 15.40 14.98 -13.91
CA ILE A 584 15.44 14.95 -15.37
C ILE A 584 15.41 13.50 -15.84
N GLY A 585 14.74 13.24 -16.95
CA GLY A 585 14.65 11.90 -17.50
C GLY A 585 14.41 11.86 -18.98
N VAL A 586 14.63 10.69 -19.53
CA VAL A 586 14.41 10.35 -20.93
C VAL A 586 13.56 9.10 -21.03
N LYS A 587 12.65 9.07 -22.00
CA LYS A 587 11.84 7.90 -22.33
C LYS A 587 11.77 7.70 -23.83
N ILE A 588 12.06 6.49 -24.29
CA ILE A 588 11.95 6.07 -25.69
C ILE A 588 10.82 5.05 -25.79
N THR A 589 9.93 5.23 -26.74
CA THR A 589 8.80 4.33 -27.00
C THR A 589 8.60 4.16 -28.50
N ASN A 590 7.98 3.05 -28.91
CA ASN A 590 7.39 2.89 -30.23
C ASN A 590 5.92 3.28 -30.28
#